data_3f1daf73f6bd8b5fceb577368bea7c28
#
_entry.id   3f1daf73f6bd8b5fceb577368bea7c28
#
_cell.length_a   1.000
_cell.length_b   1.000
_cell.length_c   1.000
_cell.angle_alpha   90.00
_cell.angle_beta   90.00
_cell.angle_gamma   90.00
#
_symmetry.space_group_name_H-M   'P 1'
#
loop_
_entity.id
_entity.type
_entity.pdbx_description
1 polymer ?
#
loop_
_entity_poly.entity_id
_entity_poly.type
_entity_poly.pdbx_seq_one_letter_code
_entity_poly.pdbx_strand_id
1 'polypeptide(L)'
;MKKRYRLPALLLAVCLTAGIAGCGRARSTDLMKGVVPQTVSASADADTVRQQNERMTDLAVRLLQACGKSGENTLLSPLSILCALGMTENGAEGETLDEMERTLGLTAQQTNEVLCRLLRDLPQDGDAQLRPADAIWFKNDASLSVRPDFLQKNADYLGAEIRAAAFD
;
A
#
# COMPACT_ATOMS: atom_id res chain seq x y z
N MET A 1 47.37 -23.83 -30.18
CA MET A 1 46.00 -23.36 -30.53
C MET A 1 45.17 -22.83 -29.35
N LYS A 2 45.70 -22.52 -28.16
CA LYS A 2 44.93 -22.10 -26.95
C LYS A 2 44.82 -20.58 -26.72
N LYS A 3 45.45 -19.73 -27.57
CA LYS A 3 45.45 -18.26 -27.33
C LYS A 3 44.32 -17.48 -28.02
N ARG A 4 43.64 -18.06 -29.00
CA ARG A 4 42.65 -17.33 -29.85
C ARG A 4 41.27 -17.09 -29.20
N TYR A 5 40.95 -17.82 -28.11
CA TYR A 5 39.62 -17.68 -27.43
C TYR A 5 39.66 -16.85 -26.14
N ARG A 6 40.85 -16.39 -25.71
CA ARG A 6 41.01 -15.62 -24.48
C ARG A 6 40.46 -14.19 -24.61
N LEU A 7 40.64 -13.57 -25.77
CA LEU A 7 40.16 -12.21 -26.03
C LEU A 7 38.63 -12.13 -26.11
N PRO A 8 37.92 -12.99 -26.88
CA PRO A 8 36.45 -12.96 -26.92
C PRO A 8 35.81 -13.38 -25.60
N ALA A 9 36.42 -14.30 -24.83
CA ALA A 9 35.94 -14.67 -23.52
C ALA A 9 36.08 -13.53 -22.50
N LEU A 10 37.14 -12.74 -22.58
CA LEU A 10 37.37 -11.57 -21.72
C LEU A 10 36.38 -10.44 -22.05
N LEU A 11 36.09 -10.21 -23.33
CA LEU A 11 35.04 -9.24 -23.79
C LEU A 11 33.66 -9.67 -23.33
N LEU A 12 33.33 -10.95 -23.40
CA LEU A 12 32.06 -11.48 -22.95
C LEU A 12 31.91 -11.32 -21.42
N ALA A 13 32.96 -11.57 -20.65
CA ALA A 13 32.95 -11.38 -19.21
C ALA A 13 32.75 -9.90 -18.81
N VAL A 14 33.41 -8.96 -19.53
CA VAL A 14 33.24 -7.52 -19.30
C VAL A 14 31.84 -7.05 -19.66
N CYS A 15 31.25 -7.55 -20.74
CA CYS A 15 29.87 -7.23 -21.10
C CYS A 15 28.84 -7.77 -20.08
N LEU A 16 29.07 -8.96 -19.52
CA LEU A 16 28.23 -9.54 -18.47
C LEU A 16 28.31 -8.76 -17.16
N THR A 17 29.51 -8.30 -16.78
CA THR A 17 29.68 -7.50 -15.56
C THR A 17 29.13 -6.07 -15.70
N ALA A 18 29.18 -5.47 -16.90
CA ALA A 18 28.59 -4.17 -17.17
C ALA A 18 27.06 -4.19 -17.12
N GLY A 19 26.42 -5.31 -17.48
CA GLY A 19 24.97 -5.49 -17.41
C GLY A 19 24.40 -5.56 -16.00
N ILE A 20 25.20 -5.87 -14.98
CA ILE A 20 24.77 -5.96 -13.57
C ILE A 20 24.74 -4.59 -12.89
N ALA A 21 25.40 -3.58 -13.46
CA ALA A 21 25.43 -2.21 -12.92
C ALA A 21 24.16 -1.38 -13.24
N GLY A 22 23.18 -1.94 -13.98
CA GLY A 22 22.05 -1.22 -14.52
C GLY A 22 20.86 -1.00 -13.57
N CYS A 23 20.84 -1.60 -12.38
CA CYS A 23 19.82 -1.28 -11.38
C CYS A 23 20.30 -0.10 -10.53
N GLY A 24 20.13 1.12 -11.05
CA GLY A 24 20.23 2.34 -10.26
C GLY A 24 19.30 2.22 -9.05
N ARG A 25 19.87 2.12 -7.85
CA ARG A 25 19.10 2.09 -6.60
C ARG A 25 18.38 3.41 -6.48
N ALA A 26 17.07 3.40 -6.71
CA ALA A 26 16.25 4.58 -6.48
C ALA A 26 16.52 5.06 -5.04
N ARG A 27 17.01 6.29 -4.91
CA ARG A 27 17.28 6.88 -3.59
C ARG A 27 15.96 7.32 -3.01
N SER A 28 15.49 6.61 -2.01
CA SER A 28 14.31 7.00 -1.23
C SER A 28 14.69 7.19 0.23
N THR A 29 14.03 8.16 0.86
CA THR A 29 14.11 8.38 2.30
C THR A 29 12.98 7.63 2.97
N ASP A 30 13.28 6.81 3.95
CA ASP A 30 12.31 6.13 4.79
C ASP A 30 11.80 7.13 5.84
N LEU A 31 10.52 7.49 5.75
CA LEU A 31 9.86 8.39 6.68
C LEU A 31 9.33 7.67 7.93
N MET A 32 9.30 6.33 7.90
CA MET A 32 8.88 5.50 9.03
C MET A 32 10.00 5.24 10.05
N LYS A 33 11.19 5.77 9.80
CA LYS A 33 12.33 5.56 10.70
C LYS A 33 12.04 6.06 12.11
N GLY A 34 12.01 5.14 13.08
CA GLY A 34 11.70 5.42 14.48
C GLY A 34 10.22 5.29 14.85
N VAL A 35 9.34 5.08 13.87
CA VAL A 35 7.94 4.72 14.13
C VAL A 35 7.88 3.25 14.50
N VAL A 36 7.32 2.96 15.67
CA VAL A 36 7.12 1.58 16.16
C VAL A 36 5.64 1.29 16.12
N PRO A 37 5.19 0.33 15.27
CA PRO A 37 3.79 -0.05 15.22
C PRO A 37 3.29 -0.52 16.59
N GLN A 38 2.14 -0.02 17.01
CA GLN A 38 1.49 -0.41 18.26
C GLN A 38 0.37 -1.40 17.96
N THR A 39 0.16 -2.33 18.88
CA THR A 39 -0.99 -3.23 18.78
C THR A 39 -2.26 -2.45 19.08
N VAL A 40 -3.09 -2.26 18.05
CA VAL A 40 -4.39 -1.63 18.21
C VAL A 40 -5.47 -2.69 18.40
N SER A 41 -6.40 -2.42 19.30
CA SER A 41 -7.59 -3.26 19.48
C SER A 41 -8.65 -2.82 18.48
N ALA A 42 -8.86 -3.61 17.45
CA ALA A 42 -9.94 -3.43 16.48
C ALA A 42 -11.15 -4.32 16.85
N SER A 43 -11.46 -4.41 18.14
CA SER A 43 -12.60 -5.18 18.62
C SER A 43 -13.88 -4.38 18.43
N ALA A 44 -14.88 -4.99 17.78
CA ALA A 44 -16.22 -4.45 17.65
C ALA A 44 -17.22 -5.58 17.95
N ASP A 45 -18.42 -5.21 18.39
CA ASP A 45 -19.50 -6.18 18.53
C ASP A 45 -19.95 -6.71 17.15
N ALA A 46 -20.66 -7.86 17.15
CA ALA A 46 -21.04 -8.54 15.92
C ALA A 46 -21.91 -7.68 14.99
N ASP A 47 -22.76 -6.82 15.54
CA ASP A 47 -23.64 -5.98 14.75
C ASP A 47 -22.86 -4.85 14.08
N THR A 48 -21.92 -4.23 14.78
CA THR A 48 -21.00 -3.25 14.24
C THR A 48 -20.15 -3.86 13.12
N VAL A 49 -19.57 -5.05 13.33
CA VAL A 49 -18.79 -5.75 12.31
C VAL A 49 -19.64 -6.04 11.06
N ARG A 50 -20.87 -6.52 11.25
CA ARG A 50 -21.78 -6.77 10.14
C ARG A 50 -22.07 -5.50 9.35
N GLN A 51 -22.44 -4.40 10.00
CA GLN A 51 -22.71 -3.12 9.36
C GLN A 51 -21.51 -2.58 8.58
N GLN A 52 -20.32 -2.66 9.17
CA GLN A 52 -19.08 -2.25 8.50
C GLN A 52 -18.82 -3.12 7.25
N ASN A 53 -18.98 -4.43 7.34
CA ASN A 53 -18.81 -5.33 6.20
C ASN A 53 -19.84 -5.06 5.08
N GLU A 54 -21.07 -4.72 5.43
CA GLU A 54 -22.10 -4.31 4.45
C GLU A 54 -21.68 -3.03 3.70
N ARG A 55 -21.13 -2.02 4.40
CA ARG A 55 -20.60 -0.79 3.77
C ARG A 55 -19.45 -1.07 2.82
N MET A 56 -18.51 -1.94 3.25
CA MET A 56 -17.39 -2.35 2.41
C MET A 56 -17.84 -3.12 1.16
N THR A 57 -18.82 -4.00 1.31
CA THR A 57 -19.40 -4.76 0.19
C THR A 57 -20.13 -3.82 -0.79
N ASP A 58 -20.91 -2.87 -0.29
CA ASP A 58 -21.58 -1.88 -1.12
C ASP A 58 -20.58 -1.05 -1.95
N LEU A 59 -19.51 -0.58 -1.31
CA LEU A 59 -18.44 0.13 -2.01
C LEU A 59 -17.78 -0.75 -3.09
N ALA A 60 -17.49 -2.01 -2.78
CA ALA A 60 -16.88 -2.94 -3.72
C ALA A 60 -17.76 -3.16 -4.96
N VAL A 61 -19.08 -3.29 -4.76
CA VAL A 61 -20.05 -3.43 -5.86
C VAL A 61 -20.12 -2.15 -6.69
N ARG A 62 -20.18 -0.98 -6.06
CA ARG A 62 -20.18 0.31 -6.77
C ARG A 62 -18.90 0.51 -7.59
N LEU A 63 -17.75 0.16 -7.05
CA LEU A 63 -16.47 0.21 -7.76
C LEU A 63 -16.48 -0.72 -8.98
N LEU A 64 -16.96 -1.95 -8.82
CA LEU A 64 -17.05 -2.90 -9.93
C LEU A 64 -18.00 -2.39 -11.02
N GLN A 65 -19.14 -1.81 -10.64
CA GLN A 65 -20.08 -1.23 -11.60
C GLN A 65 -19.50 -0.01 -12.34
N ALA A 66 -18.72 0.83 -11.63
CA ALA A 66 -18.09 1.99 -12.23
C ALA A 66 -16.92 1.65 -13.17
N CYS A 67 -16.16 0.61 -12.84
CA CYS A 67 -14.97 0.20 -13.60
C CYS A 67 -15.28 -0.85 -14.67
N GLY A 68 -16.35 -1.61 -14.51
CA GLY A 68 -16.74 -2.70 -15.42
C GLY A 68 -17.21 -2.17 -16.77
N LYS A 69 -16.75 -2.80 -17.86
CA LYS A 69 -17.22 -2.54 -19.20
C LYS A 69 -17.88 -3.78 -19.78
N SER A 70 -19.00 -3.59 -20.49
CA SER A 70 -19.70 -4.70 -21.13
C SER A 70 -18.82 -5.36 -22.19
N GLY A 71 -18.67 -6.69 -22.11
CA GLY A 71 -17.87 -7.48 -23.05
C GLY A 71 -16.37 -7.51 -22.77
N GLU A 72 -15.90 -6.86 -21.71
CA GLU A 72 -14.48 -6.90 -21.29
C GLU A 72 -14.32 -7.62 -19.95
N ASN A 73 -13.18 -8.30 -19.77
CA ASN A 73 -12.81 -8.86 -18.47
C ASN A 73 -12.35 -7.73 -17.54
N THR A 74 -12.94 -7.64 -16.37
CA THR A 74 -12.55 -6.67 -15.34
C THR A 74 -12.03 -7.39 -14.11
N LEU A 75 -10.83 -7.06 -13.66
CA LEU A 75 -10.26 -7.50 -12.39
C LEU A 75 -10.11 -6.30 -11.48
N LEU A 76 -10.67 -6.38 -10.29
CA LEU A 76 -10.62 -5.32 -9.28
C LEU A 76 -10.30 -5.93 -7.92
N SER A 77 -9.45 -5.26 -7.15
CA SER A 77 -9.20 -5.59 -5.74
C SER A 77 -9.77 -4.49 -4.84
N PRO A 78 -10.99 -4.64 -4.33
CA PRO A 78 -11.57 -3.66 -3.42
C PRO A 78 -10.75 -3.46 -2.16
N LEU A 79 -10.16 -4.52 -1.62
CA LEU A 79 -9.30 -4.43 -0.43
C LEU A 79 -8.10 -3.51 -0.66
N SER A 80 -7.40 -3.65 -1.78
CA SER A 80 -6.24 -2.79 -2.10
C SER A 80 -6.64 -1.32 -2.28
N ILE A 81 -7.79 -1.07 -2.92
CA ILE A 81 -8.33 0.29 -3.07
C ILE A 81 -8.66 0.88 -1.70
N LEU A 82 -9.27 0.09 -0.83
CA LEU A 82 -9.64 0.52 0.51
C LEU A 82 -8.43 0.78 1.40
N CYS A 83 -7.38 -0.04 1.31
CA CYS A 83 -6.11 0.23 2.00
C CYS A 83 -5.52 1.57 1.55
N ALA A 84 -5.48 1.82 0.23
CA ALA A 84 -4.98 3.09 -0.31
C ALA A 84 -5.81 4.29 0.15
N LEU A 85 -7.14 4.17 0.14
CA LEU A 85 -8.05 5.22 0.62
C LEU A 85 -7.94 5.43 2.14
N GLY A 86 -7.89 4.36 2.93
CA GLY A 86 -7.71 4.45 4.39
C GLY A 86 -6.38 5.11 4.78
N MET A 87 -5.29 4.78 4.08
CA MET A 87 -4.01 5.47 4.27
C MET A 87 -4.12 6.97 3.99
N THR A 88 -4.85 7.34 2.93
CA THR A 88 -5.05 8.74 2.54
C THR A 88 -5.95 9.47 3.53
N GLU A 89 -7.02 8.82 3.96
CA GLU A 89 -8.00 9.33 4.93
C GLU A 89 -7.35 9.70 6.27
N ASN A 90 -6.31 8.96 6.69
CA ASN A 90 -5.52 9.26 7.88
C ASN A 90 -4.81 10.61 7.82
N GLY A 91 -4.62 11.18 6.64
CA GLY A 91 -4.03 12.49 6.42
C GLY A 91 -5.02 13.56 5.96
N ALA A 92 -6.28 13.21 5.76
CA ALA A 92 -7.31 14.13 5.33
C ALA A 92 -7.90 14.93 6.51
N GLU A 93 -8.26 16.18 6.26
CA GLU A 93 -8.90 17.07 7.23
C GLU A 93 -10.02 17.89 6.54
N GLY A 94 -10.98 18.39 7.33
CA GLY A 94 -12.05 19.29 6.84
C GLY A 94 -12.92 18.65 5.76
N GLU A 95 -13.27 19.40 4.74
CA GLU A 95 -14.17 18.96 3.67
C GLU A 95 -13.69 17.71 2.94
N THR A 96 -12.37 17.55 2.78
CA THR A 96 -11.79 16.35 2.14
C THR A 96 -12.08 15.11 2.97
N LEU A 97 -11.89 15.18 4.29
CA LEU A 97 -12.22 14.07 5.19
C LEU A 97 -13.71 13.76 5.14
N ASP A 98 -14.56 14.78 5.22
CA ASP A 98 -16.01 14.61 5.18
C ASP A 98 -16.49 13.94 3.86
N GLU A 99 -15.87 14.27 2.74
CA GLU A 99 -16.18 13.65 1.45
C GLU A 99 -15.72 12.20 1.38
N MET A 100 -14.54 11.90 1.93
CA MET A 100 -14.02 10.54 2.01
C MET A 100 -14.91 9.67 2.89
N GLU A 101 -15.24 10.10 4.11
CA GLU A 101 -16.11 9.37 5.03
C GLU A 101 -17.50 9.14 4.44
N ARG A 102 -18.04 10.13 3.74
CA ARG A 102 -19.33 9.99 3.05
C ARG A 102 -19.28 8.97 1.91
N THR A 103 -18.18 8.95 1.17
CA THR A 103 -17.99 8.03 0.04
C THR A 103 -17.77 6.60 0.50
N LEU A 104 -16.98 6.41 1.54
CA LEU A 104 -16.69 5.11 2.15
C LEU A 104 -17.90 4.60 2.98
N GLY A 105 -18.70 5.51 3.52
CA GLY A 105 -19.82 5.18 4.42
C GLY A 105 -19.34 4.79 5.83
N LEU A 106 -18.10 5.11 6.16
CA LEU A 106 -17.44 4.84 7.44
C LEU A 106 -16.64 6.09 7.85
N THR A 107 -16.48 6.32 9.14
CA THR A 107 -15.51 7.31 9.63
C THR A 107 -14.09 6.80 9.46
N ALA A 108 -13.09 7.69 9.42
CA ALA A 108 -11.67 7.32 9.33
C ALA A 108 -11.26 6.31 10.41
N GLN A 109 -11.77 6.46 11.62
CA GLN A 109 -11.53 5.49 12.69
C GLN A 109 -12.13 4.11 12.36
N GLN A 110 -13.37 4.07 11.89
CA GLN A 110 -14.03 2.82 11.50
C GLN A 110 -13.33 2.16 10.30
N THR A 111 -12.90 2.95 9.30
CA THR A 111 -12.13 2.47 8.17
C THR A 111 -10.85 1.78 8.63
N ASN A 112 -10.09 2.41 9.52
CA ASN A 112 -8.88 1.84 10.10
C ASN A 112 -9.15 0.52 10.85
N GLU A 113 -10.18 0.47 11.68
CA GLU A 113 -10.54 -0.72 12.45
C GLU A 113 -10.97 -1.89 11.55
N VAL A 114 -11.77 -1.60 10.51
CA VAL A 114 -12.19 -2.61 9.53
C VAL A 114 -10.98 -3.16 8.78
N LEU A 115 -10.13 -2.29 8.24
CA LEU A 115 -8.95 -2.69 7.50
C LEU A 115 -7.97 -3.48 8.37
N CYS A 116 -7.74 -3.04 9.60
CA CYS A 116 -6.89 -3.77 10.56
C CYS A 116 -7.41 -5.19 10.82
N ARG A 117 -8.73 -5.38 10.97
CA ARG A 117 -9.33 -6.72 11.11
C ARG A 117 -9.17 -7.54 9.85
N LEU A 118 -9.56 -7.00 8.68
CA LEU A 118 -9.47 -7.70 7.40
C LEU A 118 -8.04 -8.15 7.10
N LEU A 119 -7.04 -7.28 7.31
CA LEU A 119 -5.64 -7.60 7.06
C LEU A 119 -5.11 -8.67 8.04
N ARG A 120 -5.57 -8.66 9.28
CA ARG A 120 -5.21 -9.66 10.30
C ARG A 120 -5.81 -11.03 10.00
N ASP A 121 -7.03 -11.06 9.46
CA ASP A 121 -7.77 -12.29 9.15
C ASP A 121 -7.33 -12.94 7.82
N LEU A 122 -6.44 -12.29 7.06
CA LEU A 122 -5.86 -12.88 5.86
C LEU A 122 -5.02 -14.12 6.20
N PRO A 123 -5.04 -15.16 5.35
CA PRO A 123 -4.22 -16.35 5.57
C PRO A 123 -2.73 -16.01 5.54
N GLN A 124 -2.04 -16.23 6.66
CA GLN A 124 -0.63 -15.90 6.85
C GLN A 124 0.29 -17.11 6.71
N ASP A 125 -0.24 -18.31 6.82
CA ASP A 125 0.46 -19.59 6.81
C ASP A 125 -0.35 -20.66 6.08
N GLY A 126 0.23 -21.82 5.88
CA GLY A 126 -0.38 -22.92 5.12
C GLY A 126 -0.10 -22.87 3.62
N ASP A 127 -0.92 -23.61 2.85
CA ASP A 127 -0.74 -23.78 1.40
C ASP A 127 -1.04 -22.50 0.58
N ALA A 128 -1.84 -21.59 1.14
CA ALA A 128 -2.16 -20.31 0.54
C ALA A 128 -1.85 -19.18 1.52
N GLN A 129 -1.05 -18.22 1.06
CA GLN A 129 -0.69 -17.05 1.86
C GLN A 129 -1.03 -15.78 1.07
N LEU A 130 -1.61 -14.78 1.75
CA LEU A 130 -1.86 -13.46 1.18
C LEU A 130 -1.21 -12.41 2.09
N ARG A 131 -0.17 -11.77 1.57
CA ARG A 131 0.60 -10.73 2.26
C ARG A 131 0.53 -9.43 1.48
N PRO A 132 -0.46 -8.59 1.73
CA PRO A 132 -0.51 -7.26 1.12
C PRO A 132 0.67 -6.43 1.62
N ALA A 133 1.15 -5.54 0.76
CA ALA A 133 2.16 -4.55 1.09
C ALA A 133 1.71 -3.22 0.51
N ASP A 134 1.48 -2.26 1.39
CA ASP A 134 0.99 -0.94 1.03
C ASP A 134 2.05 0.11 1.33
N ALA A 135 2.20 1.09 0.44
CA ALA A 135 3.16 2.17 0.61
C ALA A 135 2.65 3.49 0.06
N ILE A 136 2.99 4.57 0.77
CA ILE A 136 2.80 5.94 0.30
C ILE A 136 4.15 6.51 -0.12
N TRP A 137 4.18 7.13 -1.29
CA TRP A 137 5.37 7.77 -1.81
C TRP A 137 5.14 9.26 -1.97
N PHE A 138 5.89 10.05 -1.22
CA PHE A 138 5.91 11.51 -1.36
C PHE A 138 7.03 11.94 -2.30
N LYS A 139 6.80 13.03 -3.03
CA LYS A 139 7.89 13.74 -3.69
C LYS A 139 8.83 14.28 -2.62
N ASN A 140 10.13 14.01 -2.77
CA ASN A 140 11.14 14.57 -1.87
C ASN A 140 11.28 16.07 -2.14
N ASP A 141 10.69 16.87 -1.28
CA ASP A 141 10.68 18.33 -1.37
C ASP A 141 11.09 18.93 -0.02
N ALA A 142 11.84 20.04 -0.05
CA ALA A 142 12.30 20.68 1.18
C ALA A 142 11.16 21.25 2.05
N SER A 143 9.99 21.49 1.46
CA SER A 143 8.78 21.92 2.16
C SER A 143 7.94 20.76 2.73
N LEU A 144 8.29 19.52 2.40
CA LEU A 144 7.54 18.34 2.89
C LEU A 144 7.69 18.20 4.40
N SER A 145 6.56 18.31 5.09
CA SER A 145 6.45 18.05 6.52
C SER A 145 5.32 17.04 6.75
N VAL A 146 5.68 15.83 7.11
CA VAL A 146 4.70 14.77 7.37
C VAL A 146 4.46 14.68 8.88
N ARG A 147 3.21 14.73 9.29
CA ARG A 147 2.82 14.72 10.71
C ARG A 147 3.11 13.36 11.35
N PRO A 148 3.65 13.33 12.59
CA PRO A 148 3.94 12.08 13.28
C PRO A 148 2.72 11.19 13.51
N ASP A 149 1.55 11.78 13.79
CA ASP A 149 0.30 11.05 13.99
C ASP A 149 -0.19 10.34 12.72
N PHE A 150 0.02 10.95 11.56
CA PHE A 150 -0.23 10.31 10.26
C PHE A 150 0.64 9.06 10.06
N LEU A 151 1.94 9.18 10.34
CA LEU A 151 2.87 8.06 10.26
C LEU A 151 2.47 6.93 11.22
N GLN A 152 2.17 7.30 12.47
CA GLN A 152 1.81 6.33 13.50
C GLN A 152 0.52 5.59 13.18
N LYS A 153 -0.56 6.28 12.76
CA LYS A 153 -1.82 5.64 12.38
C LYS A 153 -1.64 4.64 11.24
N ASN A 154 -0.91 5.03 10.19
CA ASN A 154 -0.66 4.14 9.07
C ASN A 154 0.21 2.92 9.45
N ALA A 155 1.13 3.08 10.41
CA ALA A 155 1.87 1.96 10.97
C ALA A 155 0.98 1.02 11.79
N ASP A 156 0.16 1.57 12.68
CA ASP A 156 -0.60 0.82 13.68
C ASP A 156 -1.73 -0.01 13.07
N TYR A 157 -2.45 0.56 12.10
CA TYR A 157 -3.65 -0.05 11.53
C TYR A 157 -3.38 -0.82 10.24
N LEU A 158 -2.44 -0.36 9.42
CA LEU A 158 -2.26 -0.83 8.04
C LEU A 158 -0.88 -1.45 7.80
N GLY A 159 0.07 -1.28 8.72
CA GLY A 159 1.45 -1.74 8.53
C GLY A 159 2.12 -1.13 7.31
N ALA A 160 1.67 0.06 6.89
CA ALA A 160 2.09 0.69 5.65
C ALA A 160 3.51 1.25 5.74
N GLU A 161 4.23 1.23 4.61
CA GLU A 161 5.49 1.95 4.43
C GLU A 161 5.22 3.37 3.91
N ILE A 162 5.98 4.35 4.40
CA ILE A 162 5.89 5.74 3.92
C ILE A 162 7.29 6.22 3.57
N ARG A 163 7.46 6.65 2.31
CA ARG A 163 8.75 7.00 1.75
C ARG A 163 8.69 8.32 1.00
N ALA A 164 9.82 9.02 0.93
CA ALA A 164 10.01 10.14 0.03
C ALA A 164 11.06 9.79 -1.03
N ALA A 165 10.80 10.14 -2.30
CA ALA A 165 11.71 9.93 -3.41
C ALA A 165 11.69 11.13 -4.37
N ALA A 166 12.76 11.27 -5.16
CA ALA A 166 12.73 12.16 -6.30
C ALA A 166 11.82 11.55 -7.37
N PHE A 167 10.85 12.33 -7.85
CA PHE A 167 10.06 12.01 -9.03
C PHE A 167 10.55 12.95 -10.13
N ASP A 168 11.22 12.39 -11.13
CA ASP A 168 11.70 13.12 -12.31
C ASP A 168 10.60 13.27 -13.36
#